data_5aa9b33919272dbe8fb446a6e89161a7
#
_entry.id   5aa9b33919272dbe8fb446a6e89161a7
#
_cell.length_a   1.000
_cell.length_b   1.000
_cell.length_c   1.000
_cell.angle_alpha   90.00
_cell.angle_beta   90.00
_cell.angle_gamma   90.00
#
_symmetry.space_group_name_H-M   'P 1'
#
loop_
_entity.id
_entity.type
_entity.pdbx_description
1 polymer ?
#
loop_
_entity_poly.entity_id
_entity_poly.type
_entity_poly.pdbx_seq_one_letter_code
_entity_poly.pdbx_strand_id
1 'polypeptide(L)'
;MNTKALSRASERGGAGVKFLIVFVVLFLIGHAGYNYVPIAYAGENFKQEMQTAVVNGLATPGRLNPVDVVRAKVQKAVTDNELPPDTLIEVKVVGNTIQAHAAYSQPVQLLPFGIYTYTYQFDHTAVPTGYLLKDK
;
A
#
# COMPACT_ATOMS: atom_id res chain seq x y z
N MET A 1 15.91 -40.17 43.99
CA MET A 1 15.77 -39.81 43.35
C MET A 1 15.78 -38.93 42.33
N ASN A 2 15.33 -38.88 41.27
CA ASN A 2 15.61 -38.15 40.07
C ASN A 2 14.55 -37.14 39.69
N THR A 3 13.95 -36.55 40.70
CA THR A 3 12.99 -35.49 40.45
C THR A 3 13.63 -34.29 39.72
N LYS A 4 14.91 -34.01 40.01
CA LYS A 4 15.60 -32.95 39.34
C LYS A 4 15.83 -33.22 37.87
N ALA A 5 16.08 -34.48 37.51
CA ALA A 5 16.30 -34.82 36.11
C ALA A 5 14.98 -34.70 35.33
N LEU A 6 13.88 -35.12 35.93
CA LEU A 6 12.58 -34.98 35.31
C LEU A 6 12.20 -33.52 35.14
N SER A 7 12.54 -32.70 36.15
CA SER A 7 12.28 -31.26 36.07
C SER A 7 13.04 -30.62 34.95
N ARG A 8 14.32 -31.00 34.78
CA ARG A 8 15.12 -30.46 33.70
C ARG A 8 14.60 -30.85 32.32
N ALA A 9 14.15 -32.09 32.19
CA ALA A 9 13.58 -32.54 30.94
C ALA A 9 12.31 -31.76 30.60
N SER A 10 11.48 -31.50 31.63
CA SER A 10 10.29 -30.70 31.46
C SER A 10 10.63 -29.26 31.06
N GLU A 11 11.63 -28.69 31.71
CA GLU A 11 12.08 -27.35 31.40
C GLU A 11 12.60 -27.23 29.96
N ARG A 12 13.34 -28.23 29.50
CA ARG A 12 13.84 -28.26 28.14
C ARG A 12 12.65 -28.34 27.17
N GLY A 13 11.68 -29.17 27.45
CA GLY A 13 10.50 -29.28 26.63
C GLY A 13 9.74 -27.96 26.57
N GLY A 14 9.59 -27.30 27.73
CA GLY A 14 8.95 -26.00 27.79
C GLY A 14 9.70 -24.93 27.03
N ALA A 15 11.05 -24.90 27.16
CA ALA A 15 11.85 -23.94 26.43
C ALA A 15 11.78 -24.18 24.92
N GLY A 16 11.81 -25.42 24.49
CA GLY A 16 11.70 -25.76 23.08
C GLY A 16 10.37 -25.35 22.49
N VAL A 17 9.28 -25.56 23.25
CA VAL A 17 7.94 -25.16 22.81
C VAL A 17 7.86 -23.64 22.71
N LYS A 18 8.39 -22.92 23.70
CA LYS A 18 8.41 -21.46 23.66
C LYS A 18 9.19 -20.95 22.48
N PHE A 19 10.34 -21.57 22.21
CA PHE A 19 11.17 -21.18 21.08
C PHE A 19 10.41 -21.43 19.76
N LEU A 20 9.74 -22.55 19.66
CA LEU A 20 8.95 -22.87 18.48
C LEU A 20 7.84 -21.85 18.25
N ILE A 21 7.13 -21.47 19.31
CA ILE A 21 6.07 -20.47 19.24
C ILE A 21 6.64 -19.14 18.76
N VAL A 22 7.75 -18.71 19.34
CA VAL A 22 8.39 -17.46 18.93
C VAL A 22 8.79 -17.52 17.45
N PHE A 23 9.37 -18.65 17.04
CA PHE A 23 9.78 -18.82 15.65
C PHE A 23 8.58 -18.74 14.70
N VAL A 24 7.48 -19.41 15.05
CA VAL A 24 6.26 -19.37 14.23
C VAL A 24 5.70 -17.95 14.16
N VAL A 25 5.68 -17.24 15.28
CA VAL A 25 5.18 -15.85 15.29
C VAL A 25 6.05 -14.99 14.41
N LEU A 26 7.39 -15.10 14.51
CA LEU A 26 8.28 -14.33 13.67
C LEU A 26 8.12 -14.66 12.19
N PHE A 27 7.90 -15.95 11.89
CA PHE A 27 7.65 -16.38 10.51
C PHE A 27 6.37 -15.75 9.98
N LEU A 28 5.30 -15.75 10.79
CA LEU A 28 4.02 -15.15 10.36
C LEU A 28 4.14 -13.65 10.16
N ILE A 29 4.87 -12.97 11.04
CA ILE A 29 5.11 -11.53 10.90
C ILE A 29 5.91 -11.27 9.62
N GLY A 30 6.94 -12.04 9.37
CA GLY A 30 7.74 -11.91 8.16
C GLY A 30 6.93 -12.15 6.90
N HIS A 31 6.08 -13.18 6.93
CA HIS A 31 5.20 -13.49 5.81
C HIS A 31 4.20 -12.35 5.55
N ALA A 32 3.58 -11.85 6.61
CA ALA A 32 2.63 -10.75 6.49
C ALA A 32 3.32 -9.50 5.93
N GLY A 33 4.50 -9.16 6.45
CA GLY A 33 5.24 -8.01 5.96
C GLY A 33 5.67 -8.18 4.51
N TYR A 34 6.13 -9.37 4.16
CA TYR A 34 6.54 -9.64 2.78
C TYR A 34 5.40 -9.43 1.79
N ASN A 35 4.18 -9.77 2.19
CA ASN A 35 3.02 -9.60 1.32
C ASN A 35 2.43 -8.20 1.39
N TYR A 36 2.51 -7.56 2.56
CA TYR A 36 1.90 -6.25 2.77
C TYR A 36 2.78 -5.10 2.26
N VAL A 37 4.08 -5.15 2.55
CA VAL A 37 4.97 -4.02 2.28
C VAL A 37 5.00 -3.65 0.79
N PRO A 38 5.12 -4.60 -0.15
CA PRO A 38 5.11 -4.23 -1.57
C PRO A 38 3.82 -3.53 -1.99
N ILE A 39 2.69 -3.96 -1.43
CA ILE A 39 1.40 -3.38 -1.78
C ILE A 39 1.28 -1.97 -1.20
N ALA A 40 1.68 -1.79 0.06
CA ALA A 40 1.69 -0.47 0.68
C ALA A 40 2.68 0.46 -0.03
N TYR A 41 3.84 -0.05 -0.41
CA TYR A 41 4.84 0.73 -1.13
C TYR A 41 4.29 1.18 -2.49
N ALA A 42 3.63 0.28 -3.20
CA ALA A 42 3.03 0.62 -4.48
C ALA A 42 1.96 1.71 -4.31
N GLY A 43 1.18 1.65 -3.23
CA GLY A 43 0.20 2.68 -2.93
C GLY A 43 0.84 4.04 -2.68
N GLU A 44 1.91 4.08 -1.88
CA GLU A 44 2.61 5.34 -1.62
C GLU A 44 3.26 5.89 -2.89
N ASN A 45 3.85 5.02 -3.69
CA ASN A 45 4.45 5.42 -4.96
C ASN A 45 3.39 5.97 -5.92
N PHE A 46 2.23 5.33 -5.94
CA PHE A 46 1.12 5.77 -6.77
C PHE A 46 0.63 7.16 -6.34
N LYS A 47 0.57 7.42 -5.03
CA LYS A 47 0.21 8.75 -4.53
C LYS A 47 1.16 9.82 -5.06
N GLN A 48 2.46 9.54 -5.02
CA GLN A 48 3.46 10.48 -5.51
C GLN A 48 3.33 10.70 -7.02
N GLU A 49 3.07 9.64 -7.76
CA GLU A 49 2.90 9.76 -9.20
C GLU A 49 1.62 10.52 -9.54
N MET A 50 0.54 10.32 -8.77
CA MET A 50 -0.66 11.12 -8.93
C MET A 50 -0.38 12.60 -8.69
N GLN A 51 0.35 12.90 -7.63
CA GLN A 51 0.70 14.28 -7.29
C GLN A 51 1.52 14.92 -8.41
N THR A 52 2.50 14.19 -8.93
CA THR A 52 3.31 14.66 -10.03
C THR A 52 2.48 14.88 -11.30
N ALA A 53 1.55 13.97 -11.56
CA ALA A 53 0.68 14.07 -12.72
C ALA A 53 -0.19 15.33 -12.67
N VAL A 54 -0.75 15.63 -11.51
CA VAL A 54 -1.60 16.80 -11.33
C VAL A 54 -0.79 18.08 -11.50
N VAL A 55 0.40 18.14 -10.91
CA VAL A 55 1.27 19.32 -11.04
C VAL A 55 1.69 19.51 -12.51
N ASN A 56 2.08 18.43 -13.18
CA ASN A 56 2.48 18.49 -14.57
C ASN A 56 1.32 18.86 -15.48
N GLY A 57 0.11 18.41 -15.13
CA GLY A 57 -1.07 18.75 -15.90
C GLY A 57 -1.34 20.24 -15.90
N LEU A 58 -1.14 20.90 -14.76
CA LEU A 58 -1.30 22.35 -14.69
C LEU A 58 -0.28 23.09 -15.53
N ALA A 59 0.92 22.52 -15.66
CA ALA A 59 2.01 23.15 -16.40
C ALA A 59 1.95 22.85 -17.91
N THR A 60 1.03 22.00 -18.35
CA THR A 60 0.97 21.61 -19.75
C THR A 60 0.47 22.77 -20.61
N PRO A 61 1.19 23.12 -21.71
CA PRO A 61 0.73 24.19 -22.59
C PRO A 61 -0.54 23.81 -23.35
N GLY A 62 -1.30 24.80 -23.69
CA GLY A 62 -2.68 24.81 -24.06
C GLY A 62 -3.22 23.98 -25.21
N ARG A 63 -2.47 23.14 -25.88
CA ARG A 63 -3.02 22.33 -26.97
C ARG A 63 -3.66 21.05 -26.50
N LEU A 64 -3.22 20.51 -25.38
CA LEU A 64 -3.75 19.28 -24.86
C LEU A 64 -4.68 19.58 -23.70
N ASN A 65 -5.75 18.80 -23.60
CA ASN A 65 -6.64 18.91 -22.46
C ASN A 65 -5.90 18.43 -21.21
N PRO A 66 -5.70 19.30 -20.20
CA PRO A 66 -4.98 18.88 -18.99
C PRO A 66 -5.60 17.69 -18.29
N VAL A 67 -6.93 17.57 -18.32
CA VAL A 67 -7.62 16.43 -17.70
C VAL A 67 -7.19 15.13 -18.38
N ASP A 68 -7.14 15.12 -19.71
CA ASP A 68 -6.73 13.93 -20.44
C ASP A 68 -5.26 13.57 -20.18
N VAL A 69 -4.40 14.58 -20.07
CA VAL A 69 -3.00 14.36 -19.79
C VAL A 69 -2.82 13.74 -18.39
N VAL A 70 -3.51 14.29 -17.39
CA VAL A 70 -3.44 13.78 -16.03
C VAL A 70 -4.00 12.36 -15.97
N ARG A 71 -5.14 12.14 -16.62
CA ARG A 71 -5.74 10.79 -16.61
C ARG A 71 -4.82 9.77 -17.23
N ALA A 72 -4.19 10.10 -18.34
CA ALA A 72 -3.27 9.19 -19.01
C ALA A 72 -2.07 8.86 -18.12
N LYS A 73 -1.53 9.86 -17.42
CA LYS A 73 -0.41 9.64 -16.52
C LYS A 73 -0.80 8.81 -15.31
N VAL A 74 -1.99 9.03 -14.75
CA VAL A 74 -2.46 8.25 -13.63
C VAL A 74 -2.71 6.81 -14.05
N GLN A 75 -3.28 6.59 -15.23
CA GLN A 75 -3.48 5.24 -15.74
C GLN A 75 -2.16 4.52 -15.98
N LYS A 76 -1.16 5.25 -16.48
CA LYS A 76 0.17 4.68 -16.63
C LYS A 76 0.75 4.28 -15.28
N ALA A 77 0.54 5.11 -14.26
CA ALA A 77 1.00 4.81 -12.90
C ALA A 77 0.32 3.55 -12.36
N VAL A 78 -0.96 3.35 -12.66
CA VAL A 78 -1.66 2.12 -12.27
C VAL A 78 -0.95 0.90 -12.86
N THR A 79 -0.61 0.97 -14.14
CA THR A 79 0.07 -0.13 -14.82
C THR A 79 1.48 -0.32 -14.29
N ASP A 80 2.22 0.78 -14.10
CA ASP A 80 3.61 0.72 -13.65
C ASP A 80 3.74 0.16 -12.23
N ASN A 81 2.75 0.39 -11.39
CA ASN A 81 2.75 -0.10 -10.01
C ASN A 81 1.99 -1.41 -9.86
N GLU A 82 1.57 -2.00 -10.97
CA GLU A 82 0.86 -3.29 -10.97
C GLU A 82 -0.38 -3.26 -10.08
N LEU A 83 -1.09 -2.15 -10.11
CA LEU A 83 -2.33 -1.99 -9.35
C LEU A 83 -3.48 -2.71 -10.05
N PRO A 84 -4.58 -2.97 -9.32
CA PRO A 84 -5.73 -3.65 -9.94
C PRO A 84 -6.24 -2.91 -11.17
N PRO A 85 -6.60 -3.61 -12.24
CA PRO A 85 -7.07 -2.96 -13.46
C PRO A 85 -8.42 -2.26 -13.29
N ASP A 86 -9.17 -2.60 -12.24
CA ASP A 86 -10.45 -1.96 -11.95
C ASP A 86 -10.30 -0.74 -11.03
N THR A 87 -9.08 -0.21 -10.90
CA THR A 87 -8.84 1.00 -10.11
C THR A 87 -9.69 2.15 -10.65
N LEU A 88 -10.45 2.76 -9.76
CA LEU A 88 -11.25 3.94 -10.10
C LEU A 88 -10.32 5.14 -10.29
N ILE A 89 -10.47 5.84 -11.39
CA ILE A 89 -9.70 7.05 -11.67
C ILE A 89 -10.67 8.14 -12.09
N GLU A 90 -10.70 9.24 -11.34
CA GLU A 90 -11.49 10.41 -11.67
C GLU A 90 -10.57 11.62 -11.71
N VAL A 91 -10.60 12.34 -12.82
CA VAL A 91 -9.85 13.58 -12.98
C VAL A 91 -10.85 14.66 -13.32
N LYS A 92 -10.81 15.75 -12.55
CA LYS A 92 -11.74 16.85 -12.77
C LYS A 92 -11.08 18.19 -12.52
N VAL A 93 -11.63 19.22 -13.09
CA VAL A 93 -11.21 20.59 -12.87
C VAL A 93 -12.05 21.17 -11.74
N VAL A 94 -11.38 21.71 -10.74
CA VAL A 94 -12.04 22.37 -9.61
C VAL A 94 -11.44 23.76 -9.50
N GLY A 95 -12.26 24.78 -9.83
CA GLY A 95 -11.75 26.14 -9.88
C GLY A 95 -10.65 26.27 -10.92
N ASN A 96 -9.49 26.74 -10.48
CA ASN A 96 -8.32 26.90 -11.35
C ASN A 96 -7.36 25.72 -11.25
N THR A 97 -7.75 24.64 -10.60
CA THR A 97 -6.86 23.52 -10.39
C THR A 97 -7.46 22.23 -10.95
N ILE A 98 -6.62 21.20 -11.04
CA ILE A 98 -7.04 19.87 -11.44
C ILE A 98 -6.87 18.96 -10.23
N GLN A 99 -7.88 18.14 -9.99
CA GLN A 99 -7.83 17.11 -8.95
C GLN A 99 -7.90 15.75 -9.59
N ALA A 100 -7.10 14.84 -9.09
CA ALA A 100 -7.15 13.43 -9.49
C ALA A 100 -7.50 12.59 -8.28
N HIS A 101 -8.53 11.79 -8.39
CA HIS A 101 -8.97 10.88 -7.35
C HIS A 101 -8.83 9.47 -7.86
N ALA A 102 -8.25 8.60 -7.05
CA ALA A 102 -8.13 7.19 -7.38
C ALA A 102 -8.49 6.35 -6.17
N ALA A 103 -9.14 5.25 -6.42
CA ALA A 103 -9.52 4.32 -5.37
C ALA A 103 -9.43 2.91 -5.89
N TYR A 104 -8.91 2.02 -5.09
CA TYR A 104 -8.88 0.59 -5.39
C TYR A 104 -8.83 -0.20 -4.10
N SER A 105 -9.10 -1.48 -4.19
CA SER A 105 -8.88 -2.40 -3.09
C SER A 105 -8.10 -3.59 -3.61
N GLN A 106 -7.22 -4.10 -2.77
CA GLN A 106 -6.34 -5.19 -3.15
C GLN A 106 -6.23 -6.16 -1.99
N PRO A 107 -6.50 -7.46 -2.23
CA PRO A 107 -6.37 -8.43 -1.16
C PRO A 107 -4.91 -8.70 -0.85
N VAL A 108 -4.58 -8.80 0.44
CA VAL A 108 -3.25 -9.10 0.93
C VAL A 108 -3.35 -10.30 1.84
N GLN A 109 -2.64 -11.37 1.49
CA GLN A 109 -2.62 -12.54 2.34
C GLN A 109 -1.63 -12.32 3.47
N LEU A 110 -2.15 -11.92 4.62
CA LEU A 110 -1.31 -11.68 5.80
C LEU A 110 -0.87 -12.99 6.45
N LEU A 111 -1.74 -14.01 6.42
CA LEU A 111 -1.39 -15.31 6.96
C LEU A 111 -1.34 -16.33 5.83
N PRO A 112 -0.45 -17.34 5.95
CA PRO A 112 -0.30 -18.34 4.89
C PRO A 112 -1.53 -19.22 4.78
N PHE A 113 -1.63 -19.91 3.64
CA PHE A 113 -2.69 -20.89 3.35
C PHE A 113 -4.10 -20.28 3.32
N GLY A 114 -4.20 -18.96 3.08
CA GLY A 114 -5.50 -18.31 3.02
C GLY A 114 -6.21 -18.20 4.35
N ILE A 115 -5.50 -18.36 5.47
CA ILE A 115 -6.11 -18.28 6.81
C ILE A 115 -6.67 -16.89 7.07
N TYR A 116 -5.97 -15.86 6.64
CA TYR A 116 -6.44 -14.49 6.80
C TYR A 116 -6.01 -13.66 5.61
N THR A 117 -6.97 -12.98 5.01
CA THR A 117 -6.71 -12.05 3.90
C THR A 117 -7.20 -10.67 4.32
N TYR A 118 -6.31 -9.71 4.29
CA TYR A 118 -6.63 -8.31 4.57
C TYR A 118 -6.90 -7.60 3.26
N THR A 119 -7.94 -6.79 3.21
CA THR A 119 -8.22 -5.98 2.03
C THR A 119 -7.60 -4.61 2.21
N TYR A 120 -6.54 -4.34 1.47
CA TYR A 120 -5.89 -3.03 1.46
C TYR A 120 -6.77 -2.09 0.64
N GLN A 121 -7.22 -1.01 1.26
CA GLN A 121 -8.06 -0.03 0.59
C GLN A 121 -7.29 1.24 0.38
N PHE A 122 -7.27 1.70 -0.86
CA PHE A 122 -6.62 2.93 -1.25
C PHE A 122 -7.69 3.90 -1.70
N ASP A 123 -7.64 5.12 -1.17
CA ASP A 123 -8.52 6.21 -1.59
C ASP A 123 -7.76 7.50 -1.38
N HIS A 124 -7.38 8.16 -2.46
CA HIS A 124 -6.54 9.34 -2.37
C HIS A 124 -6.93 10.33 -3.45
N THR A 125 -6.98 11.60 -3.06
CA THR A 125 -7.21 12.72 -3.97
C THR A 125 -5.94 13.55 -4.03
N ALA A 126 -5.38 13.70 -5.22
CA ALA A 126 -4.18 14.50 -5.44
C ALA A 126 -4.56 15.90 -5.90
N VAL A 127 -3.98 16.90 -5.25
CA VAL A 127 -4.15 18.31 -5.62
C VAL A 127 -2.77 18.94 -5.71
N PRO A 128 -2.62 20.05 -6.46
CA PRO A 128 -1.31 20.70 -6.55
C PRO A 128 -0.82 21.17 -5.19
N THR A 129 0.39 20.77 -4.83
CA THR A 129 0.93 21.00 -3.49
C THR A 129 1.08 22.48 -3.15
N GLY A 130 1.54 23.27 -4.12
CA GLY A 130 1.70 24.71 -3.90
C GLY A 130 0.40 25.41 -3.57
N TYR A 131 -0.69 24.92 -4.14
CA TYR A 131 -2.00 25.45 -3.86
C TYR A 131 -2.42 25.18 -2.42
N LEU A 132 -2.15 23.98 -1.93
CA LEU A 132 -2.48 23.62 -0.56
C LEU A 132 -1.72 24.49 0.45
N LEU A 133 -0.48 24.81 0.15
CA LEU A 133 0.33 25.62 1.05
C LEU A 133 -0.21 27.02 1.19
N LYS A 134 -0.83 27.54 0.16
CA LYS A 134 -1.39 28.88 0.19
C LYS A 134 -2.63 28.98 1.06
N ASP A 135 -3.34 27.89 1.22
CA ASP A 135 -4.57 27.88 1.97
C ASP A 135 -4.35 27.89 3.48
N LYS A 136 -3.10 27.79 3.91
CA LYS A 136 -2.75 27.89 5.30
C LYS A 136 -2.13 29.24 5.58
#